data_814b54f4e0535fa2e06732eed584d6c3
#
_entry.id   814b54f4e0535fa2e06732eed584d6c3
#
_cell.length_a   1.000
_cell.length_b   1.000
_cell.length_c   1.000
_cell.angle_alpha   90.00
_cell.angle_beta   90.00
_cell.angle_gamma   90.00
#
_symmetry.space_group_name_H-M   'P 1'
#
loop_
_entity.id
_entity.type
_entity.pdbx_description
1 polymer ?
#
loop_
_entity_poly.entity_id
_entity_poly.type
_entity_poly.pdbx_seq_one_letter_code
_entity_poly.pdbx_strand_id
1 'polypeptide(L)'
;LEKIKLDIKMFGVISVNCGDKTLVDESTRLNKIWLLFAYMVFYRDRTVTQSELIKLLWGEGFDDDIHRDSLKTMFYRLRKLLDSFGNDIGSRIIVRLNNTAKLCDCVECTVDCEQFEKFYNSSKTVSDPAERLRLYKAASDAYGTDGEFLQKYGNEFWVIFLSSYYHNMYVQLIKSETELLKKDENYKEIIDLCLKAIKAEPYDESIYCEYMNALIETDKAKEATKVYENISKLLFKEFGIIPSDKLRQLYSRASSAGKTGKLSINEIINQMQTHSLNSGARFCEFDFFKTLYQLQRRSGECMNICLLNISLKPGFEPNRRTLTSLLNNLDKLLQSSLREIDVFSRCGTLRYLIMLNDSNYEHSKMAVERIINKYKSQFPASPIELHYSISK
;
A
#
# COMPACT_ATOMS: atom_id res chain seq x y z
N LEU A 1 -16.75 23.51 -35.71
CA LEU A 1 -15.67 23.77 -34.71
C LEU A 1 -14.76 22.55 -34.69
N GLU A 2 -13.48 22.79 -34.85
CA GLU A 2 -12.45 21.74 -34.77
C GLU A 2 -12.52 21.08 -33.38
N LYS A 3 -12.64 19.75 -33.34
CA LYS A 3 -12.71 19.00 -32.10
C LYS A 3 -11.36 19.07 -31.38
N ILE A 4 -11.38 19.38 -30.10
CA ILE A 4 -10.19 19.33 -29.23
C ILE A 4 -10.07 17.92 -28.70
N LYS A 5 -8.95 17.23 -28.96
CA LYS A 5 -8.67 15.89 -28.44
C LYS A 5 -7.77 15.98 -27.22
N LEU A 6 -8.21 15.39 -26.13
CA LEU A 6 -7.44 15.30 -24.88
C LEU A 6 -7.25 13.84 -24.51
N ASP A 7 -5.98 13.43 -24.32
CA ASP A 7 -5.63 12.16 -23.71
C ASP A 7 -5.27 12.39 -22.25
N ILE A 8 -6.03 11.79 -21.35
CA ILE A 8 -5.98 12.07 -19.93
C ILE A 8 -5.62 10.80 -19.17
N LYS A 9 -4.58 10.88 -18.36
CA LYS A 9 -4.21 9.83 -17.41
C LYS A 9 -4.72 10.19 -16.02
N MET A 10 -5.42 9.25 -15.40
CA MET A 10 -5.92 9.34 -14.02
C MET A 10 -5.33 8.25 -13.12
N PHE A 11 -4.71 7.22 -13.67
CA PHE A 11 -3.91 6.28 -12.89
C PHE A 11 -2.55 6.89 -12.56
N GLY A 12 -2.19 6.89 -11.26
CA GLY A 12 -0.99 7.54 -10.74
C GLY A 12 -1.12 9.07 -10.65
N VAL A 13 -0.17 9.77 -11.24
CA VAL A 13 -0.15 11.24 -11.31
C VAL A 13 -0.98 11.70 -12.50
N ILE A 14 -2.00 12.52 -12.23
CA ILE A 14 -2.86 13.05 -13.29
C ILE A 14 -2.04 13.84 -14.32
N SER A 15 -2.27 13.53 -15.59
CA SER A 15 -1.70 14.26 -16.71
C SER A 15 -2.71 14.40 -17.85
N VAL A 16 -2.51 15.42 -18.69
CA VAL A 16 -3.32 15.67 -19.87
C VAL A 16 -2.44 16.02 -21.05
N ASN A 17 -2.69 15.36 -22.18
CA ASN A 17 -2.02 15.59 -23.44
C ASN A 17 -3.00 16.24 -24.43
N CYS A 18 -2.51 17.21 -25.19
CA CYS A 18 -3.20 17.82 -26.29
C CYS A 18 -2.20 18.03 -27.46
N GLY A 19 -2.30 17.17 -28.47
CA GLY A 19 -1.25 17.11 -29.51
C GLY A 19 0.11 16.77 -28.91
N ASP A 20 1.13 17.58 -29.21
CA ASP A 20 2.52 17.35 -28.73
C ASP A 20 2.80 17.95 -27.34
N LYS A 21 1.83 18.54 -26.69
CA LYS A 21 2.00 19.18 -25.38
C LYS A 21 1.39 18.35 -24.27
N THR A 22 2.14 18.23 -23.16
CA THR A 22 1.73 17.50 -21.95
C THR A 22 1.75 18.44 -20.75
N LEU A 23 0.70 18.37 -19.95
CA LEU A 23 0.64 18.95 -18.60
C LEU A 23 0.55 17.85 -17.57
N VAL A 24 1.34 17.97 -16.50
CA VAL A 24 1.43 16.99 -15.41
C VAL A 24 1.24 17.69 -14.07
N ASP A 25 0.56 17.05 -13.14
CA ASP A 25 0.34 17.55 -11.79
C ASP A 25 1.55 17.32 -10.87
N GLU A 26 2.65 18.02 -11.12
CA GLU A 26 3.86 17.92 -10.28
C GLU A 26 3.85 18.90 -9.09
N SER A 27 3.00 19.92 -9.09
CA SER A 27 3.04 21.02 -8.13
C SER A 27 2.01 20.86 -7.02
N THR A 28 2.45 20.97 -5.76
CA THR A 28 1.55 21.02 -4.60
C THR A 28 0.67 22.27 -4.56
N ARG A 29 1.09 23.37 -5.21
CA ARG A 29 0.36 24.64 -5.24
C ARG A 29 -0.89 24.61 -6.13
N LEU A 30 -0.98 23.66 -7.06
CA LEU A 30 -2.07 23.53 -8.02
C LEU A 30 -3.04 22.39 -7.69
N ASN A 31 -2.91 21.74 -6.52
CA ASN A 31 -3.70 20.58 -6.15
C ASN A 31 -5.22 20.77 -6.36
N LYS A 32 -5.78 21.87 -5.86
CA LYS A 32 -7.23 22.14 -6.03
C LYS A 32 -7.63 22.38 -7.48
N ILE A 33 -6.75 22.87 -8.31
CA ILE A 33 -7.00 23.10 -9.75
C ILE A 33 -7.04 21.77 -10.48
N TRP A 34 -6.10 20.88 -10.21
CA TRP A 34 -6.06 19.56 -10.81
C TRP A 34 -7.19 18.67 -10.29
N LEU A 35 -7.54 18.76 -8.99
CA LEU A 35 -8.72 18.09 -8.43
C LEU A 35 -10.01 18.53 -9.12
N LEU A 36 -10.18 19.85 -9.33
CA LEU A 36 -11.31 20.40 -10.07
C LEU A 36 -11.34 19.86 -11.49
N PHE A 37 -10.21 19.84 -12.20
CA PHE A 37 -10.11 19.31 -13.56
C PHE A 37 -10.47 17.83 -13.61
N ALA A 38 -9.86 17.01 -12.75
CA ALA A 38 -10.13 15.57 -12.67
C ALA A 38 -11.62 15.28 -12.45
N TYR A 39 -12.23 16.00 -11.51
CA TYR A 39 -13.66 15.85 -11.22
C TYR A 39 -14.53 16.22 -12.41
N MET A 40 -14.24 17.32 -13.09
CA MET A 40 -14.98 17.73 -14.27
C MET A 40 -14.81 16.78 -15.46
N VAL A 41 -13.63 16.20 -15.64
CA VAL A 41 -13.37 15.17 -16.68
C VAL A 41 -14.14 13.90 -16.37
N PHE A 42 -14.09 13.42 -15.13
CA PHE A 42 -14.74 12.18 -14.72
C PHE A 42 -16.28 12.26 -14.83
N TYR A 43 -16.85 13.42 -14.48
CA TYR A 43 -18.29 13.66 -14.53
C TYR A 43 -18.73 14.50 -15.75
N ARG A 44 -17.99 14.44 -16.87
CA ARG A 44 -18.24 15.29 -18.05
C ARG A 44 -19.56 15.05 -18.75
N ASP A 45 -20.16 13.85 -18.57
CA ASP A 45 -21.44 13.48 -19.18
C ASP A 45 -22.64 14.22 -18.55
N ARG A 46 -22.42 14.95 -17.47
CA ARG A 46 -23.42 15.77 -16.79
C ARG A 46 -22.92 17.18 -16.49
N THR A 47 -23.83 18.06 -16.18
CA THR A 47 -23.49 19.35 -15.61
C THR A 47 -23.21 19.20 -14.11
N VAL A 48 -22.14 19.83 -13.63
CA VAL A 48 -21.76 19.86 -12.22
C VAL A 48 -22.18 21.18 -11.62
N THR A 49 -22.82 21.18 -10.44
CA THR A 49 -23.30 22.40 -9.80
C THR A 49 -22.17 23.13 -9.07
N GLN A 50 -22.34 24.44 -8.88
CA GLN A 50 -21.39 25.25 -8.14
C GLN A 50 -21.27 24.79 -6.68
N SER A 51 -22.37 24.46 -6.02
CA SER A 51 -22.39 23.94 -4.65
C SER A 51 -21.60 22.63 -4.53
N GLU A 52 -21.78 21.71 -5.50
CA GLU A 52 -21.02 20.46 -5.56
C GLU A 52 -19.51 20.71 -5.66
N LEU A 53 -19.09 21.65 -6.48
CA LEU A 53 -17.67 22.00 -6.63
C LEU A 53 -17.09 22.73 -5.41
N ILE A 54 -17.90 23.52 -4.72
CA ILE A 54 -17.49 24.16 -3.46
C ILE A 54 -17.26 23.08 -2.39
N LYS A 55 -18.19 22.14 -2.24
CA LYS A 55 -18.04 20.99 -1.32
C LYS A 55 -16.81 20.16 -1.66
N LEU A 56 -16.55 19.89 -2.93
CA LEU A 56 -15.37 19.18 -3.39
C LEU A 56 -14.06 19.87 -2.94
N LEU A 57 -13.98 21.19 -3.11
CA LEU A 57 -12.72 21.93 -2.94
C LEU A 57 -12.47 22.42 -1.50
N TRP A 58 -13.53 22.61 -0.71
CA TRP A 58 -13.44 23.18 0.65
C TRP A 58 -14.05 22.28 1.74
N GLY A 59 -14.82 21.26 1.38
CA GLY A 59 -15.49 20.35 2.33
C GLY A 59 -16.95 20.71 2.59
N GLU A 60 -17.61 19.90 3.43
CA GLU A 60 -18.99 20.17 3.85
C GLU A 60 -19.06 21.26 4.94
N GLY A 61 -20.17 22.02 4.95
CA GLY A 61 -20.44 23.03 5.98
C GLY A 61 -19.92 24.43 5.64
N PHE A 62 -19.32 24.65 4.48
CA PHE A 62 -18.92 25.97 4.02
C PHE A 62 -20.08 26.68 3.28
N ASP A 63 -20.24 27.97 3.54
CA ASP A 63 -21.23 28.81 2.91
C ASP A 63 -20.89 29.00 1.42
N ASP A 64 -21.82 28.65 0.53
CA ASP A 64 -21.67 28.74 -0.92
C ASP A 64 -21.35 30.19 -1.35
N ASP A 65 -21.89 31.19 -0.66
CA ASP A 65 -21.68 32.60 -1.01
C ASP A 65 -20.25 33.07 -0.73
N ILE A 66 -19.62 32.57 0.35
CA ILE A 66 -18.24 32.92 0.72
C ILE A 66 -17.23 32.36 -0.31
N HIS A 67 -17.46 31.17 -0.82
CA HIS A 67 -16.52 30.49 -1.72
C HIS A 67 -16.83 30.69 -3.22
N ARG A 68 -17.92 31.40 -3.57
CA ARG A 68 -18.28 31.67 -4.95
C ARG A 68 -17.20 32.38 -5.76
N ASP A 69 -16.58 33.41 -5.18
CA ASP A 69 -15.51 34.16 -5.87
C ASP A 69 -14.19 33.37 -5.87
N SER A 70 -13.94 32.59 -4.82
CA SER A 70 -12.81 31.65 -4.80
C SER A 70 -12.93 30.61 -5.91
N LEU A 71 -14.11 30.05 -6.14
CA LEU A 71 -14.36 29.10 -7.22
C LEU A 71 -14.20 29.74 -8.61
N LYS A 72 -14.65 31.01 -8.81
CA LYS A 72 -14.38 31.75 -10.04
C LYS A 72 -12.88 31.87 -10.31
N THR A 73 -12.11 32.16 -9.25
CA THR A 73 -10.64 32.24 -9.33
C THR A 73 -10.03 30.88 -9.69
N MET A 74 -10.55 29.76 -9.15
CA MET A 74 -10.08 28.41 -9.50
C MET A 74 -10.34 28.12 -10.99
N PHE A 75 -11.53 28.43 -11.52
CA PHE A 75 -11.82 28.28 -12.95
C PHE A 75 -10.94 29.15 -13.83
N TYR A 76 -10.68 30.38 -13.43
CA TYR A 76 -9.75 31.25 -14.17
C TYR A 76 -8.36 30.64 -14.25
N ARG A 77 -7.82 30.17 -13.11
CA ARG A 77 -6.51 29.51 -13.04
C ARG A 77 -6.47 28.22 -13.85
N LEU A 78 -7.54 27.41 -13.80
CA LEU A 78 -7.64 26.18 -14.57
C LEU A 78 -7.64 26.47 -16.08
N ARG A 79 -8.41 27.47 -16.53
CA ARG A 79 -8.39 27.89 -17.94
C ARG A 79 -7.02 28.38 -18.37
N LYS A 80 -6.36 29.19 -17.54
CA LYS A 80 -4.97 29.64 -17.78
C LYS A 80 -3.99 28.47 -17.88
N LEU A 81 -4.14 27.45 -17.05
CA LEU A 81 -3.33 26.22 -17.13
C LEU A 81 -3.55 25.53 -18.49
N LEU A 82 -4.78 25.37 -18.92
CA LEU A 82 -5.14 24.74 -20.19
C LEU A 82 -4.80 25.60 -21.43
N ASP A 83 -4.69 26.94 -21.28
CA ASP A 83 -4.23 27.85 -22.35
C ASP A 83 -2.77 27.59 -22.75
N SER A 84 -1.99 26.83 -21.97
CA SER A 84 -0.66 26.36 -22.39
C SER A 84 -0.71 25.46 -23.62
N PHE A 85 -1.84 24.81 -23.91
CA PHE A 85 -2.06 24.06 -25.15
C PHE A 85 -2.24 24.94 -26.39
N GLY A 86 -2.78 26.16 -26.20
CA GLY A 86 -2.98 27.14 -27.25
C GLY A 86 -3.84 28.30 -26.74
N ASN A 87 -3.87 29.39 -27.46
CA ASN A 87 -4.62 30.60 -27.09
C ASN A 87 -6.12 30.29 -26.93
N ASP A 88 -6.69 30.71 -25.81
CA ASP A 88 -8.11 30.56 -25.43
C ASP A 88 -8.66 29.11 -25.41
N ILE A 89 -7.79 28.09 -25.47
CA ILE A 89 -8.24 26.69 -25.44
C ILE A 89 -8.92 26.37 -24.11
N GLY A 90 -8.42 26.87 -22.98
CA GLY A 90 -9.03 26.65 -21.67
C GLY A 90 -10.47 27.15 -21.58
N SER A 91 -10.78 28.30 -22.22
CA SER A 91 -12.16 28.82 -22.29
C SER A 91 -13.08 27.99 -23.20
N ARG A 92 -12.49 27.31 -24.19
CA ARG A 92 -13.24 26.39 -25.08
C ARG A 92 -13.48 25.03 -24.42
N ILE A 93 -12.56 24.57 -23.55
CA ILE A 93 -12.68 23.28 -22.84
C ILE A 93 -13.73 23.38 -21.74
N ILE A 94 -13.73 24.46 -20.93
CA ILE A 94 -14.55 24.58 -19.73
C ILE A 94 -15.62 25.62 -19.93
N VAL A 95 -16.89 25.19 -20.02
CA VAL A 95 -18.06 26.02 -20.15
C VAL A 95 -18.75 26.17 -18.80
N ARG A 96 -19.02 27.43 -18.42
CA ARG A 96 -19.84 27.77 -17.25
C ARG A 96 -21.14 28.40 -17.68
N LEU A 97 -22.23 27.86 -17.14
CA LEU A 97 -23.58 28.35 -17.39
C LEU A 97 -24.26 28.62 -16.04
N ASN A 98 -24.46 29.90 -15.71
CA ASN A 98 -25.03 30.31 -14.41
C ASN A 98 -24.31 29.66 -13.20
N ASN A 99 -25.02 28.77 -12.48
CA ASN A 99 -24.50 28.05 -11.30
C ASN A 99 -24.01 26.65 -11.63
N THR A 100 -23.70 26.32 -12.86
CA THR A 100 -23.20 25.01 -13.30
C THR A 100 -21.97 25.14 -14.16
N ALA A 101 -21.21 24.06 -14.25
CA ALA A 101 -20.06 23.93 -15.14
C ALA A 101 -20.09 22.57 -15.83
N LYS A 102 -19.59 22.50 -17.06
CA LYS A 102 -19.36 21.23 -17.80
C LYS A 102 -18.14 21.35 -18.69
N LEU A 103 -17.61 20.23 -19.17
CA LEU A 103 -16.74 20.24 -20.34
C LEU A 103 -17.55 20.56 -21.60
N CYS A 104 -16.91 21.24 -22.53
CA CYS A 104 -17.55 21.54 -23.81
C CYS A 104 -17.78 20.26 -24.63
N ASP A 105 -18.92 20.15 -25.27
CA ASP A 105 -19.22 19.01 -26.16
C ASP A 105 -18.30 18.97 -27.41
N CYS A 106 -17.48 20.01 -27.61
CA CYS A 106 -16.45 20.06 -28.65
C CYS A 106 -15.15 19.35 -28.22
N VAL A 107 -15.05 18.89 -26.96
CA VAL A 107 -13.88 18.18 -26.42
C VAL A 107 -14.11 16.68 -26.48
N GLU A 108 -13.20 15.97 -27.11
CA GLU A 108 -13.16 14.51 -27.15
C GLU A 108 -12.07 14.04 -26.18
N CYS A 109 -12.49 13.40 -25.08
CA CYS A 109 -11.57 12.90 -24.05
C CYS A 109 -11.35 11.41 -24.21
N THR A 110 -10.09 10.99 -24.24
CA THR A 110 -9.67 9.62 -24.03
C THR A 110 -9.13 9.53 -22.59
N VAL A 111 -9.74 8.73 -21.74
CA VAL A 111 -9.34 8.60 -20.33
C VAL A 111 -8.90 7.18 -20.07
N ASP A 112 -7.73 7.00 -19.46
CA ASP A 112 -7.11 5.68 -19.22
C ASP A 112 -8.00 4.76 -18.38
N CYS A 113 -8.61 5.28 -17.32
CA CYS A 113 -9.48 4.48 -16.45
C CYS A 113 -10.75 3.98 -17.19
N GLU A 114 -11.30 4.75 -18.13
CA GLU A 114 -12.42 4.32 -18.96
C GLU A 114 -12.01 3.30 -20.01
N GLN A 115 -10.82 3.46 -20.59
CA GLN A 115 -10.25 2.46 -21.51
C GLN A 115 -10.01 1.14 -20.79
N PHE A 116 -9.43 1.20 -19.59
CA PHE A 116 -9.25 0.03 -18.73
C PHE A 116 -10.57 -0.70 -18.50
N GLU A 117 -11.59 0.02 -18.04
CA GLU A 117 -12.92 -0.53 -17.77
C GLU A 117 -13.56 -1.13 -19.03
N LYS A 118 -13.46 -0.43 -20.16
CA LYS A 118 -13.97 -0.90 -21.45
C LYS A 118 -13.32 -2.21 -21.88
N PHE A 119 -11.98 -2.31 -21.85
CA PHE A 119 -11.28 -3.52 -22.24
C PHE A 119 -11.58 -4.69 -21.29
N TYR A 120 -11.58 -4.43 -19.98
CA TYR A 120 -11.93 -5.41 -18.98
C TYR A 120 -13.36 -5.95 -19.16
N ASN A 121 -14.34 -5.09 -19.34
CA ASN A 121 -15.73 -5.50 -19.55
C ASN A 121 -15.91 -6.24 -20.89
N SER A 122 -15.24 -5.79 -21.95
CA SER A 122 -15.25 -6.49 -23.24
C SER A 122 -14.66 -7.89 -23.13
N SER A 123 -13.62 -8.10 -22.32
CA SER A 123 -13.02 -9.41 -22.10
C SER A 123 -13.97 -10.45 -21.50
N LYS A 124 -14.98 -10.00 -20.74
CA LYS A 124 -16.00 -10.89 -20.14
C LYS A 124 -17.01 -11.42 -21.16
N THR A 125 -17.20 -10.73 -22.26
CA THR A 125 -18.17 -11.08 -23.30
C THR A 125 -17.58 -11.97 -24.41
N VAL A 126 -16.25 -12.00 -24.52
CA VAL A 126 -15.54 -12.75 -25.55
C VAL A 126 -15.32 -14.21 -25.12
N SER A 127 -15.67 -15.15 -25.99
CA SER A 127 -15.51 -16.59 -25.73
C SER A 127 -14.12 -17.12 -26.14
N ASP A 128 -13.50 -16.52 -27.17
CA ASP A 128 -12.18 -16.91 -27.64
C ASP A 128 -11.08 -16.58 -26.63
N PRO A 129 -10.30 -17.58 -26.16
CA PRO A 129 -9.24 -17.34 -25.18
C PRO A 129 -8.13 -16.39 -25.66
N ALA A 130 -7.77 -16.47 -26.95
CA ALA A 130 -6.70 -15.64 -27.51
C ALA A 130 -7.12 -14.15 -27.56
N GLU A 131 -8.34 -13.86 -28.02
CA GLU A 131 -8.87 -12.50 -28.03
C GLU A 131 -9.11 -11.99 -26.61
N ARG A 132 -9.54 -12.86 -25.68
CA ARG A 132 -9.68 -12.49 -24.25
C ARG A 132 -8.34 -12.11 -23.65
N LEU A 133 -7.28 -12.85 -23.91
CA LEU A 133 -5.93 -12.53 -23.45
C LEU A 133 -5.44 -11.19 -24.01
N ARG A 134 -5.74 -10.92 -25.29
CA ARG A 134 -5.43 -9.64 -25.91
C ARG A 134 -6.13 -8.46 -25.22
N LEU A 135 -7.40 -8.63 -24.86
CA LEU A 135 -8.16 -7.62 -24.12
C LEU A 135 -7.64 -7.43 -22.70
N TYR A 136 -7.22 -8.49 -22.01
CA TYR A 136 -6.58 -8.38 -20.69
C TYR A 136 -5.27 -7.58 -20.77
N LYS A 137 -4.42 -7.87 -21.76
CA LYS A 137 -3.18 -7.10 -21.99
C LYS A 137 -3.47 -5.62 -22.25
N ALA A 138 -4.45 -5.33 -23.11
CA ALA A 138 -4.85 -3.96 -23.39
C ALA A 138 -5.39 -3.24 -22.14
N ALA A 139 -6.15 -3.93 -21.30
CA ALA A 139 -6.61 -3.40 -20.03
C ALA A 139 -5.44 -3.16 -19.06
N SER A 140 -4.53 -4.13 -18.90
CA SER A 140 -3.35 -3.99 -18.05
C SER A 140 -2.46 -2.82 -18.50
N ASP A 141 -2.28 -2.63 -19.81
CA ASP A 141 -1.51 -1.50 -20.35
C ASP A 141 -2.22 -0.15 -20.11
N ALA A 142 -3.55 -0.11 -20.15
CA ALA A 142 -4.32 1.10 -19.82
C ALA A 142 -4.26 1.45 -18.32
N TYR A 143 -4.23 0.45 -17.44
CA TYR A 143 -4.00 0.67 -16.00
C TYR A 143 -2.58 1.20 -15.73
N GLY A 144 -1.61 0.67 -16.46
CA GLY A 144 -0.22 1.09 -16.37
C GLY A 144 0.50 0.59 -15.11
N THR A 145 1.58 1.28 -14.76
CA THR A 145 2.44 0.97 -13.59
C THR A 145 2.65 2.18 -12.68
N ASP A 146 1.95 3.29 -12.95
CA ASP A 146 2.22 4.59 -12.31
C ASP A 146 1.51 4.75 -10.96
N GLY A 147 0.71 3.77 -10.55
CA GLY A 147 0.04 3.71 -9.26
C GLY A 147 -1.49 3.78 -9.33
N GLU A 148 -2.11 3.90 -8.17
CA GLU A 148 -3.56 3.90 -8.00
C GLU A 148 -4.26 5.10 -8.66
N PHE A 149 -5.59 4.98 -8.84
CA PHE A 149 -6.43 6.05 -9.39
C PHE A 149 -6.29 7.34 -8.57
N LEU A 150 -5.85 8.42 -9.22
CA LEU A 150 -5.64 9.74 -8.63
C LEU A 150 -4.89 9.68 -7.29
N GLN A 151 -3.79 8.93 -7.21
CA GLN A 151 -3.03 8.62 -6.00
C GLN A 151 -2.76 9.84 -5.10
N LYS A 152 -2.48 11.00 -5.69
CA LYS A 152 -2.24 12.26 -4.97
C LYS A 152 -3.46 12.76 -4.20
N TYR A 153 -4.65 12.37 -4.62
CA TYR A 153 -5.97 12.77 -4.10
C TYR A 153 -6.67 11.63 -3.34
N GLY A 154 -5.92 10.63 -2.90
CA GLY A 154 -6.44 9.45 -2.21
C GLY A 154 -7.17 9.72 -0.88
N ASN A 155 -7.15 10.96 -0.37
CA ASN A 155 -7.94 11.38 0.80
C ASN A 155 -9.33 11.95 0.42
N GLU A 156 -9.60 12.18 -0.86
CA GLU A 156 -10.88 12.68 -1.34
C GLU A 156 -11.91 11.55 -1.37
N PHE A 157 -13.08 11.78 -0.78
CA PHE A 157 -14.11 10.74 -0.61
C PHE A 157 -14.49 10.02 -1.91
N TRP A 158 -14.71 10.77 -2.99
CA TRP A 158 -15.05 10.17 -4.28
C TRP A 158 -13.89 9.39 -4.91
N VAL A 159 -12.64 9.79 -4.64
CA VAL A 159 -11.45 9.09 -5.12
C VAL A 159 -11.26 7.77 -4.38
N ILE A 160 -11.50 7.73 -3.07
CA ILE A 160 -11.37 6.51 -2.25
C ILE A 160 -12.22 5.36 -2.83
N PHE A 161 -13.49 5.65 -3.18
CA PHE A 161 -14.38 4.63 -3.75
C PHE A 161 -13.91 4.16 -5.11
N LEU A 162 -13.52 5.08 -5.98
CA LEU A 162 -13.07 4.75 -7.34
C LEU A 162 -11.71 4.06 -7.33
N SER A 163 -10.78 4.48 -6.46
CA SER A 163 -9.50 3.79 -6.28
C SER A 163 -9.71 2.34 -5.86
N SER A 164 -10.56 2.10 -4.86
CA SER A 164 -10.91 0.74 -4.44
C SER A 164 -11.62 -0.07 -5.55
N TYR A 165 -12.49 0.56 -6.33
CA TYR A 165 -13.17 -0.08 -7.45
C TYR A 165 -12.19 -0.52 -8.53
N TYR A 166 -11.31 0.37 -8.98
CA TYR A 166 -10.31 0.07 -10.02
C TYR A 166 -9.25 -0.91 -9.53
N HIS A 167 -8.80 -0.78 -8.27
CA HIS A 167 -7.90 -1.75 -7.65
C HIS A 167 -8.49 -3.17 -7.68
N ASN A 168 -9.71 -3.35 -7.19
CA ASN A 168 -10.37 -4.66 -7.20
C ASN A 168 -10.53 -5.22 -8.63
N MET A 169 -10.88 -4.36 -9.57
CA MET A 169 -11.02 -4.75 -10.98
C MET A 169 -9.68 -5.18 -11.57
N TYR A 170 -8.59 -4.47 -11.27
CA TYR A 170 -7.25 -4.81 -11.73
C TYR A 170 -6.75 -6.13 -11.14
N VAL A 171 -6.92 -6.35 -9.84
CA VAL A 171 -6.56 -7.61 -9.20
C VAL A 171 -7.33 -8.79 -9.80
N GLN A 172 -8.62 -8.62 -10.10
CA GLN A 172 -9.42 -9.65 -10.77
C GLN A 172 -8.95 -9.90 -12.21
N LEU A 173 -8.56 -8.85 -12.94
CA LEU A 173 -7.97 -8.95 -14.27
C LEU A 173 -6.69 -9.79 -14.22
N ILE A 174 -5.74 -9.46 -13.34
CA ILE A 174 -4.48 -10.21 -13.19
C ILE A 174 -4.72 -11.68 -12.87
N LYS A 175 -5.66 -11.99 -11.96
CA LYS A 175 -6.04 -13.38 -11.66
C LYS A 175 -6.58 -14.10 -12.88
N SER A 176 -7.48 -13.48 -13.62
CA SER A 176 -8.12 -14.08 -14.80
C SER A 176 -7.11 -14.30 -15.94
N GLU A 177 -6.21 -13.34 -16.16
CA GLU A 177 -5.12 -13.46 -17.13
C GLU A 177 -4.16 -14.59 -16.74
N THR A 178 -3.75 -14.65 -15.46
CA THR A 178 -2.91 -15.71 -14.92
C THR A 178 -3.54 -17.09 -15.08
N GLU A 179 -4.86 -17.23 -14.86
CA GLU A 179 -5.57 -18.49 -15.05
C GLU A 179 -5.57 -18.97 -16.51
N LEU A 180 -5.66 -18.07 -17.48
CA LEU A 180 -5.52 -18.40 -18.89
C LEU A 180 -4.10 -18.84 -19.22
N LEU A 181 -3.10 -18.10 -18.80
CA LEU A 181 -1.69 -18.39 -19.03
C LEU A 181 -1.24 -19.71 -18.35
N LYS A 182 -1.83 -20.08 -17.21
CA LYS A 182 -1.58 -21.37 -16.55
C LYS A 182 -2.07 -22.56 -17.36
N LYS A 183 -3.18 -22.43 -18.10
CA LYS A 183 -3.69 -23.49 -18.98
C LYS A 183 -2.72 -23.82 -20.12
N ASP A 184 -1.98 -22.80 -20.55
CA ASP A 184 -0.98 -22.92 -21.61
C ASP A 184 0.43 -23.15 -21.04
N GLU A 185 0.56 -23.37 -19.71
CA GLU A 185 1.82 -23.55 -18.98
C GLU A 185 2.83 -22.41 -19.20
N ASN A 186 2.35 -21.23 -19.57
CA ASN A 186 3.18 -20.07 -19.90
C ASN A 186 3.60 -19.28 -18.63
N TYR A 187 4.32 -19.96 -17.73
CA TYR A 187 4.76 -19.36 -16.46
C TYR A 187 5.72 -18.20 -16.62
N LYS A 188 6.45 -18.12 -17.74
CA LYS A 188 7.33 -17.00 -18.01
C LYS A 188 6.54 -15.70 -18.18
N GLU A 189 5.46 -15.75 -18.93
CA GLU A 189 4.59 -14.58 -19.13
C GLU A 189 3.85 -14.19 -17.85
N ILE A 190 3.49 -15.17 -16.98
CA ILE A 190 2.94 -14.90 -15.65
C ILE A 190 3.95 -14.13 -14.78
N ILE A 191 5.23 -14.49 -14.81
CA ILE A 191 6.28 -13.79 -14.08
C ILE A 191 6.36 -12.33 -14.55
N ASP A 192 6.40 -12.08 -15.86
CA ASP A 192 6.49 -10.73 -16.42
C ASP A 192 5.24 -9.90 -16.10
N LEU A 193 4.04 -10.52 -16.16
CA LEU A 193 2.77 -9.92 -15.77
C LEU A 193 2.78 -9.49 -14.29
N CYS A 194 3.15 -10.41 -13.40
CA CYS A 194 3.19 -10.13 -11.97
C CYS A 194 4.21 -9.05 -11.61
N LEU A 195 5.38 -9.01 -12.28
CA LEU A 195 6.37 -7.97 -12.07
C LEU A 195 5.85 -6.58 -12.45
N LYS A 196 5.05 -6.46 -13.53
CA LYS A 196 4.36 -5.22 -13.88
C LYS A 196 3.29 -4.89 -12.84
N ALA A 197 2.48 -5.86 -12.45
CA ALA A 197 1.39 -5.68 -11.50
C ALA A 197 1.87 -5.27 -10.10
N ILE A 198 2.98 -5.81 -9.62
CA ILE A 198 3.60 -5.41 -8.34
C ILE A 198 4.06 -3.95 -8.34
N LYS A 199 4.45 -3.40 -9.48
CA LYS A 199 4.81 -1.97 -9.57
C LYS A 199 3.59 -1.07 -9.39
N ALA A 200 2.44 -1.47 -9.95
CA ALA A 200 1.18 -0.74 -9.82
C ALA A 200 0.56 -0.92 -8.43
N GLU A 201 0.57 -2.16 -7.92
CA GLU A 201 -0.08 -2.58 -6.67
C GLU A 201 0.91 -3.28 -5.73
N PRO A 202 1.84 -2.53 -5.12
CA PRO A 202 2.97 -3.11 -4.37
C PRO A 202 2.57 -3.81 -3.07
N TYR A 203 1.33 -3.66 -2.62
CA TYR A 203 0.86 -4.20 -1.34
C TYR A 203 -0.17 -5.33 -1.50
N ASP A 204 -0.61 -5.66 -2.71
CA ASP A 204 -1.58 -6.74 -2.91
C ASP A 204 -0.91 -8.12 -2.87
N GLU A 205 -1.11 -8.83 -1.77
CA GLU A 205 -0.53 -10.16 -1.54
C GLU A 205 -0.97 -11.21 -2.56
N SER A 206 -2.13 -11.05 -3.20
CA SER A 206 -2.62 -12.02 -4.17
C SER A 206 -1.77 -12.07 -5.44
N ILE A 207 -1.23 -10.93 -5.85
CA ILE A 207 -0.30 -10.81 -6.98
C ILE A 207 1.02 -11.52 -6.66
N TYR A 208 1.53 -11.32 -5.44
CA TYR A 208 2.73 -12.03 -4.98
C TYR A 208 2.52 -13.55 -4.89
N CYS A 209 1.32 -14.00 -4.53
CA CYS A 209 1.01 -15.43 -4.55
C CYS A 209 1.12 -16.01 -5.96
N GLU A 210 0.59 -15.33 -6.98
CA GLU A 210 0.70 -15.76 -8.37
C GLU A 210 2.16 -15.73 -8.88
N TYR A 211 2.90 -14.69 -8.51
CA TYR A 211 4.31 -14.56 -8.82
C TYR A 211 5.15 -15.70 -8.22
N MET A 212 4.98 -15.97 -6.92
CA MET A 212 5.70 -17.05 -6.24
C MET A 212 5.34 -18.43 -6.81
N ASN A 213 4.06 -18.66 -7.13
CA ASN A 213 3.65 -19.91 -7.80
C ASN A 213 4.39 -20.09 -9.13
N ALA A 214 4.39 -19.07 -9.99
CA ALA A 214 5.07 -19.15 -11.29
C ALA A 214 6.59 -19.38 -11.16
N LEU A 215 7.23 -18.77 -10.16
CA LEU A 215 8.64 -19.02 -9.86
C LEU A 215 8.89 -20.45 -9.40
N ILE A 216 8.01 -21.03 -8.58
CA ILE A 216 8.14 -22.43 -8.13
C ILE A 216 7.98 -23.40 -9.29
N GLU A 217 6.98 -23.18 -10.17
CA GLU A 217 6.76 -24.03 -11.35
C GLU A 217 7.90 -23.94 -12.39
N THR A 218 8.70 -22.89 -12.35
CA THR A 218 9.88 -22.71 -13.22
C THR A 218 11.21 -23.06 -12.53
N ASP A 219 11.19 -23.88 -11.47
CA ASP A 219 12.36 -24.28 -10.67
C ASP A 219 13.17 -23.12 -10.06
N LYS A 220 12.57 -21.94 -9.93
CA LYS A 220 13.19 -20.75 -9.31
C LYS A 220 12.81 -20.59 -7.83
N ALA A 221 12.79 -21.70 -7.09
CA ALA A 221 12.39 -21.72 -5.68
C ALA A 221 13.17 -20.72 -4.80
N LYS A 222 14.48 -20.51 -5.06
CA LYS A 222 15.30 -19.53 -4.35
C LYS A 222 14.88 -18.09 -4.59
N GLU A 223 14.37 -17.77 -5.79
CA GLU A 223 13.83 -16.44 -6.09
C GLU A 223 12.50 -16.26 -5.37
N ALA A 224 11.64 -17.28 -5.35
CA ALA A 224 10.37 -17.25 -4.63
C ALA A 224 10.56 -16.98 -3.10
N THR A 225 11.57 -17.59 -2.47
CA THR A 225 11.87 -17.31 -1.05
C THR A 225 12.29 -15.85 -0.82
N LYS A 226 13.11 -15.27 -1.71
CA LYS A 226 13.48 -13.84 -1.65
C LYS A 226 12.27 -12.91 -1.84
N VAL A 227 11.36 -13.26 -2.74
CA VAL A 227 10.10 -12.50 -2.94
C VAL A 227 9.31 -12.45 -1.66
N TYR A 228 9.13 -13.59 -0.97
CA TYR A 228 8.45 -13.65 0.32
C TYR A 228 9.13 -12.76 1.38
N GLU A 229 10.45 -12.84 1.52
CA GLU A 229 11.20 -12.03 2.46
C GLU A 229 11.02 -10.53 2.22
N ASN A 230 11.02 -10.13 0.94
CA ASN A 230 10.86 -8.73 0.56
C ASN A 230 9.45 -8.20 0.87
N ILE A 231 8.39 -8.95 0.47
CA ILE A 231 7.02 -8.53 0.78
C ILE A 231 6.74 -8.57 2.29
N SER A 232 7.27 -9.54 3.03
CA SER A 232 7.15 -9.60 4.49
C SER A 232 7.74 -8.36 5.16
N LYS A 233 8.93 -7.94 4.74
CA LYS A 233 9.57 -6.71 5.24
C LYS A 233 8.76 -5.47 4.87
N LEU A 234 8.22 -5.43 3.65
CA LEU A 234 7.41 -4.31 3.17
C LEU A 234 6.11 -4.18 3.97
N LEU A 235 5.34 -5.27 4.10
CA LEU A 235 4.08 -5.30 4.85
C LEU A 235 4.29 -4.96 6.32
N PHE A 236 5.36 -5.49 6.92
CA PHE A 236 5.67 -5.18 8.30
C PHE A 236 6.08 -3.71 8.49
N LYS A 237 6.92 -3.18 7.61
CA LYS A 237 7.39 -1.78 7.67
C LYS A 237 6.27 -0.78 7.48
N GLU A 238 5.39 -1.01 6.50
CA GLU A 238 4.36 -0.04 6.11
C GLU A 238 3.06 -0.21 6.94
N PHE A 239 2.72 -1.45 7.32
CA PHE A 239 1.43 -1.77 7.94
C PHE A 239 1.54 -2.43 9.32
N GLY A 240 2.72 -2.91 9.72
CA GLY A 240 2.90 -3.67 10.95
C GLY A 240 2.20 -5.03 10.93
N ILE A 241 1.89 -5.57 9.74
CA ILE A 241 1.22 -6.85 9.55
C ILE A 241 2.16 -7.92 9.00
N ILE A 242 1.82 -9.17 9.27
CA ILE A 242 2.49 -10.35 8.73
C ILE A 242 1.79 -10.81 7.45
N PRO A 243 2.53 -11.50 6.54
CA PRO A 243 1.94 -12.07 5.34
C PRO A 243 0.82 -13.07 5.63
N SER A 244 -0.11 -13.19 4.69
CA SER A 244 -1.23 -14.12 4.75
C SER A 244 -0.78 -15.60 4.81
N ASP A 245 -1.67 -16.47 5.29
CA ASP A 245 -1.41 -17.91 5.34
C ASP A 245 -1.05 -18.50 3.98
N LYS A 246 -1.69 -18.01 2.92
CA LYS A 246 -1.43 -18.47 1.55
C LYS A 246 0.01 -18.17 1.12
N LEU A 247 0.50 -16.97 1.41
CA LEU A 247 1.87 -16.58 1.10
C LEU A 247 2.88 -17.38 1.94
N ARG A 248 2.59 -17.62 3.21
CA ARG A 248 3.41 -18.46 4.11
C ARG A 248 3.51 -19.92 3.63
N GLN A 249 2.39 -20.49 3.16
CA GLN A 249 2.38 -21.84 2.57
C GLN A 249 3.26 -21.93 1.32
N LEU A 250 3.21 -20.92 0.45
CA LEU A 250 4.06 -20.86 -0.74
C LEU A 250 5.55 -20.74 -0.38
N TYR A 251 5.87 -19.96 0.66
CA TYR A 251 7.24 -19.91 1.18
C TYR A 251 7.72 -21.26 1.67
N SER A 252 6.89 -21.99 2.43
CA SER A 252 7.21 -23.34 2.89
C SER A 252 7.43 -24.31 1.72
N ARG A 253 6.59 -24.23 0.68
CA ARG A 253 6.72 -25.02 -0.55
C ARG A 253 8.02 -24.69 -1.29
N ALA A 254 8.34 -23.42 -1.49
CA ALA A 254 9.57 -22.96 -2.14
C ALA A 254 10.83 -23.40 -1.35
N SER A 255 10.78 -23.26 -0.02
CA SER A 255 11.88 -23.65 0.87
C SER A 255 12.12 -25.17 0.86
N SER A 256 11.08 -25.97 0.68
CA SER A 256 11.16 -27.42 0.56
C SER A 256 11.70 -27.86 -0.81
N ALA A 257 11.26 -27.23 -1.90
CA ALA A 257 11.71 -27.52 -3.25
C ALA A 257 13.21 -27.17 -3.46
N GLY A 258 13.69 -26.10 -2.81
CA GLY A 258 15.12 -25.72 -2.87
C GLY A 258 16.08 -26.63 -2.12
N LYS A 259 15.57 -27.61 -1.35
CA LYS A 259 16.37 -28.50 -0.48
C LYS A 259 16.64 -29.90 -1.07
N THR A 260 16.54 -30.10 -2.36
CA THR A 260 16.84 -31.39 -3.01
C THR A 260 18.33 -31.77 -3.04
N GLY A 261 19.24 -30.90 -2.54
CA GLY A 261 20.61 -31.26 -2.22
C GLY A 261 20.67 -31.89 -0.82
N LYS A 262 21.36 -33.02 -0.66
CA LYS A 262 21.71 -33.62 0.65
C LYS A 262 22.55 -32.60 1.43
N LEU A 263 21.89 -31.70 2.20
CA LEU A 263 22.59 -30.89 3.16
C LEU A 263 23.15 -31.82 4.28
N SER A 264 24.44 -31.74 4.58
CA SER A 264 25.00 -32.44 5.74
C SER A 264 24.41 -31.81 7.01
N ILE A 265 24.31 -32.58 8.08
CA ILE A 265 23.79 -32.09 9.35
C ILE A 265 24.60 -30.89 9.84
N ASN A 266 25.92 -30.85 9.56
CA ASN A 266 26.81 -29.75 9.91
C ASN A 266 26.51 -28.45 9.15
N GLU A 267 26.11 -28.54 7.87
CA GLU A 267 25.67 -27.38 7.08
C GLU A 267 24.33 -26.79 7.60
N ILE A 268 23.41 -27.67 8.04
CA ILE A 268 22.16 -27.26 8.68
C ILE A 268 22.44 -26.57 10.01
N ILE A 269 23.33 -27.13 10.86
CA ILE A 269 23.70 -26.53 12.12
C ILE A 269 24.41 -25.18 11.88
N ASN A 270 25.31 -25.09 10.92
CA ASN A 270 25.99 -23.84 10.58
C ASN A 270 24.98 -22.76 10.08
N GLN A 271 23.98 -23.13 9.28
CA GLN A 271 22.91 -22.21 8.88
C GLN A 271 22.06 -21.72 10.06
N MET A 272 21.84 -22.58 11.07
CA MET A 272 21.16 -22.18 12.30
C MET A 272 22.03 -21.23 13.16
N GLN A 273 23.34 -21.35 13.11
CA GLN A 273 24.29 -20.55 13.91
C GLN A 273 24.61 -19.18 13.25
N THR A 274 24.53 -19.03 11.93
CA THR A 274 24.93 -17.81 11.22
C THR A 274 24.01 -16.61 11.44
N HIS A 275 22.89 -16.76 12.12
CA HIS A 275 21.97 -15.64 12.42
C HIS A 275 22.23 -14.96 13.78
N SER A 276 23.31 -15.28 14.47
CA SER A 276 23.60 -14.79 15.83
C SER A 276 24.45 -13.51 15.91
N LEU A 277 24.52 -12.68 14.87
CA LEU A 277 25.40 -11.49 14.85
C LEU A 277 24.82 -10.22 15.50
N ASN A 278 23.62 -10.24 16.04
CA ASN A 278 23.08 -9.11 16.78
C ASN A 278 23.01 -9.44 18.27
N SER A 279 23.86 -8.79 19.07
CA SER A 279 23.78 -8.83 20.54
C SER A 279 22.45 -8.23 21.02
N GLY A 280 21.69 -8.95 21.83
CA GLY A 280 20.46 -8.54 22.47
C GLY A 280 19.26 -9.43 22.12
N ALA A 281 18.09 -9.09 22.68
CA ALA A 281 16.86 -9.87 22.52
C ALA A 281 16.39 -9.93 21.06
N ARG A 282 15.75 -11.04 20.70
CA ARG A 282 15.21 -11.23 19.37
C ARG A 282 13.75 -10.78 19.28
N PHE A 283 13.47 -9.95 18.29
CA PHE A 283 12.10 -9.75 17.83
C PHE A 283 11.64 -10.99 17.07
N CYS A 284 10.43 -11.45 17.37
CA CYS A 284 9.79 -12.51 16.59
C CYS A 284 8.30 -12.19 16.32
N GLU A 285 7.76 -12.82 15.31
CA GLU A 285 6.33 -12.75 15.01
C GLU A 285 5.50 -13.41 16.12
N PHE A 286 4.29 -12.91 16.33
CA PHE A 286 3.44 -13.34 17.45
C PHE A 286 3.10 -14.84 17.42
N ASP A 287 2.91 -15.45 16.26
CA ASP A 287 2.66 -16.89 16.15
C ASP A 287 3.90 -17.72 16.51
N PHE A 288 5.09 -17.24 16.13
CA PHE A 288 6.33 -17.86 16.56
C PHE A 288 6.56 -17.68 18.05
N PHE A 289 6.24 -16.51 18.61
CA PHE A 289 6.27 -16.27 20.06
C PHE A 289 5.38 -17.25 20.82
N LYS A 290 4.15 -17.52 20.35
CA LYS A 290 3.26 -18.53 20.93
C LYS A 290 3.90 -19.93 20.94
N THR A 291 4.54 -20.28 19.83
CA THR A 291 5.21 -21.58 19.71
C THR A 291 6.37 -21.70 20.70
N LEU A 292 7.21 -20.67 20.81
CA LEU A 292 8.30 -20.62 21.79
C LEU A 292 7.77 -20.69 23.22
N TYR A 293 6.71 -19.95 23.53
CA TYR A 293 6.07 -20.00 24.84
C TYR A 293 5.59 -21.40 25.20
N GLN A 294 4.93 -22.10 24.25
CA GLN A 294 4.47 -23.46 24.47
C GLN A 294 5.64 -24.45 24.68
N LEU A 295 6.72 -24.29 23.95
CA LEU A 295 7.93 -25.13 24.11
C LEU A 295 8.59 -24.90 25.47
N GLN A 296 8.81 -23.66 25.84
CA GLN A 296 9.42 -23.28 27.13
C GLN A 296 8.58 -23.73 28.33
N ARG A 297 7.24 -23.58 28.22
CA ARG A 297 6.35 -24.07 29.27
C ARG A 297 6.40 -25.58 29.45
N ARG A 298 6.65 -26.35 28.38
CA ARG A 298 6.79 -27.81 28.44
C ARG A 298 8.16 -28.24 29.02
N SER A 299 9.21 -27.44 28.81
CA SER A 299 10.52 -27.72 29.36
C SER A 299 10.60 -27.53 30.87
N GLY A 300 9.62 -26.87 31.49
CA GLY A 300 9.61 -26.57 32.91
C GLY A 300 10.59 -25.48 33.34
N GLU A 301 11.16 -24.75 32.41
CA GLU A 301 12.08 -23.65 32.69
C GLU A 301 11.32 -22.43 33.27
N CYS A 302 12.02 -21.71 34.16
CA CYS A 302 11.45 -20.51 34.78
C CYS A 302 11.39 -19.37 33.76
N MET A 303 10.18 -18.93 33.44
CA MET A 303 9.97 -17.78 32.55
C MET A 303 8.84 -16.90 33.04
N ASN A 304 8.91 -15.62 32.74
CA ASN A 304 7.84 -14.66 32.97
C ASN A 304 7.42 -13.98 31.65
N ILE A 305 6.13 -13.76 31.49
CA ILE A 305 5.60 -13.00 30.38
C ILE A 305 5.25 -11.59 30.85
N CYS A 306 5.80 -10.59 30.21
CA CYS A 306 5.45 -9.20 30.42
C CYS A 306 4.63 -8.69 29.25
N LEU A 307 3.45 -8.15 29.54
CA LEU A 307 2.66 -7.35 28.58
C LEU A 307 3.03 -5.89 28.77
N LEU A 308 3.60 -5.28 27.75
CA LEU A 308 3.91 -3.85 27.69
C LEU A 308 2.84 -3.14 26.82
N ASN A 309 2.03 -2.30 27.46
CA ASN A 309 1.00 -1.50 26.80
C ASN A 309 1.54 -0.07 26.54
N ILE A 310 1.23 0.44 25.38
CA ILE A 310 1.55 1.81 24.97
C ILE A 310 0.27 2.64 25.04
N SER A 311 0.28 3.74 25.76
CA SER A 311 -0.78 4.74 25.73
C SER A 311 -0.27 6.03 25.07
N LEU A 312 -1.16 6.72 24.36
CA LEU A 312 -0.87 8.02 23.78
C LEU A 312 -1.27 9.11 24.78
N LYS A 313 -0.46 10.17 24.89
CA LYS A 313 -0.81 11.32 25.71
C LYS A 313 -2.09 12.00 25.20
N PRO A 314 -2.94 12.56 26.08
CA PRO A 314 -4.15 13.25 25.67
C PRO A 314 -3.86 14.36 24.63
N GLY A 315 -4.66 14.41 23.57
CA GLY A 315 -4.51 15.40 22.49
C GLY A 315 -3.45 15.08 21.44
N PHE A 316 -2.78 13.93 21.53
CA PHE A 316 -1.84 13.49 20.51
C PHE A 316 -2.46 12.41 19.61
N GLU A 317 -2.74 12.79 18.38
CA GLU A 317 -3.20 11.89 17.31
C GLU A 317 -2.08 11.71 16.28
N PRO A 318 -1.24 10.67 16.41
CA PRO A 318 -0.15 10.46 15.49
C PRO A 318 -0.67 10.05 14.12
N ASN A 319 -0.13 10.66 13.06
CA ASN A 319 -0.24 10.07 11.75
C ASN A 319 0.55 8.75 11.73
N ARG A 320 0.28 7.92 10.72
CA ARG A 320 0.86 6.59 10.58
C ARG A 320 2.39 6.59 10.61
N ARG A 321 3.04 7.54 9.90
CA ARG A 321 4.51 7.64 9.84
C ARG A 321 5.12 7.95 11.20
N THR A 322 4.50 8.85 11.94
CA THR A 322 4.96 9.22 13.30
C THR A 322 4.84 8.04 14.25
N LEU A 323 3.70 7.32 14.22
CA LEU A 323 3.51 6.14 15.06
C LEU A 323 4.53 5.04 14.73
N THR A 324 4.75 4.74 13.45
CA THR A 324 5.76 3.76 13.03
C THR A 324 7.16 4.14 13.51
N SER A 325 7.54 5.40 13.42
CA SER A 325 8.84 5.89 13.92
C SER A 325 8.99 5.69 15.42
N LEU A 326 7.95 6.01 16.21
CA LEU A 326 7.94 5.81 17.66
C LEU A 326 8.07 4.33 18.04
N LEU A 327 7.35 3.46 17.36
CA LEU A 327 7.42 2.01 17.59
C LEU A 327 8.78 1.42 17.19
N ASN A 328 9.39 1.87 16.10
CA ASN A 328 10.73 1.44 15.69
C ASN A 328 11.82 1.86 16.70
N ASN A 329 11.66 3.02 17.32
CA ASN A 329 12.56 3.44 18.39
C ASN A 329 12.41 2.52 19.62
N LEU A 330 11.18 2.13 19.95
CA LEU A 330 10.93 1.18 21.07
C LEU A 330 11.47 -0.21 20.75
N ASP A 331 11.35 -0.71 19.51
CA ASP A 331 11.94 -1.99 19.10
C ASP A 331 13.45 -2.02 19.30
N LYS A 332 14.15 -0.97 18.83
CA LYS A 332 15.61 -0.84 19.00
C LYS A 332 16.00 -0.81 20.47
N LEU A 333 15.23 -0.11 21.29
CA LEU A 333 15.45 -0.04 22.72
C LEU A 333 15.25 -1.39 23.38
N LEU A 334 14.16 -2.11 23.08
CA LEU A 334 13.90 -3.46 23.60
C LEU A 334 15.02 -4.41 23.19
N GLN A 335 15.39 -4.43 21.91
CA GLN A 335 16.46 -5.26 21.39
C GLN A 335 17.79 -5.04 22.13
N SER A 336 18.16 -3.76 22.37
CA SER A 336 19.42 -3.41 23.02
C SER A 336 19.42 -3.50 24.55
N SER A 337 18.24 -3.63 25.18
CA SER A 337 18.09 -3.58 26.64
C SER A 337 17.75 -4.91 27.28
N LEU A 338 17.24 -5.84 26.51
CA LEU A 338 16.93 -7.20 26.91
C LEU A 338 18.13 -8.13 26.64
N ARG A 339 18.15 -9.31 27.29
CA ARG A 339 19.19 -10.31 27.12
C ARG A 339 19.01 -11.06 25.80
N GLU A 340 20.07 -11.70 25.30
CA GLU A 340 20.04 -12.51 24.08
C GLU A 340 19.05 -13.68 24.14
N ILE A 341 18.84 -14.23 25.34
CA ILE A 341 17.87 -15.31 25.57
C ILE A 341 16.43 -14.85 25.66
N ASP A 342 16.18 -13.53 25.82
CA ASP A 342 14.85 -12.97 25.89
C ASP A 342 14.29 -12.78 24.49
N VAL A 343 12.96 -12.84 24.38
CA VAL A 343 12.25 -12.70 23.11
C VAL A 343 11.12 -11.72 23.28
N PHE A 344 10.90 -10.87 22.29
CA PHE A 344 9.75 -9.98 22.30
C PHE A 344 8.99 -9.98 20.96
N SER A 345 7.70 -9.68 21.05
CA SER A 345 6.80 -9.69 19.91
C SER A 345 5.78 -8.57 20.02
N ARG A 346 5.29 -8.08 18.89
CA ARG A 346 4.10 -7.20 18.84
C ARG A 346 2.85 -8.08 18.77
N CYS A 347 1.92 -7.89 19.72
CA CYS A 347 0.62 -8.58 19.72
C CYS A 347 -0.56 -7.66 19.40
N GLY A 348 -0.26 -6.49 18.83
CA GLY A 348 -1.23 -5.46 18.42
C GLY A 348 -0.53 -4.15 18.11
N THR A 349 -1.27 -3.14 17.67
CA THR A 349 -0.70 -1.85 17.24
C THR A 349 0.07 -1.14 18.37
N LEU A 350 -0.40 -1.26 19.62
CA LEU A 350 0.16 -0.56 20.79
C LEU A 350 0.48 -1.53 21.95
N ARG A 351 0.78 -2.79 21.62
CA ARG A 351 1.04 -3.84 22.63
C ARG A 351 2.21 -4.70 22.25
N TYR A 352 3.09 -4.95 23.24
CA TYR A 352 4.20 -5.89 23.13
C TYR A 352 4.08 -6.97 24.18
N LEU A 353 4.50 -8.16 23.82
CA LEU A 353 4.77 -9.25 24.74
C LEU A 353 6.28 -9.45 24.81
N ILE A 354 6.79 -9.60 26.01
CA ILE A 354 8.20 -9.88 26.29
C ILE A 354 8.27 -11.18 27.10
N MET A 355 9.01 -12.13 26.62
CA MET A 355 9.33 -13.37 27.32
C MET A 355 10.69 -13.22 27.97
N LEU A 356 10.71 -13.20 29.28
CA LEU A 356 11.90 -13.07 30.10
C LEU A 356 12.27 -14.48 30.60
N ASN A 357 13.24 -15.07 29.94
CA ASN A 357 13.69 -16.44 30.22
C ASN A 357 14.66 -16.48 31.41
N ASP A 358 14.64 -17.58 32.17
CA ASP A 358 15.46 -17.77 33.34
C ASP A 358 15.42 -16.56 34.29
N SER A 359 14.22 -16.10 34.61
CA SER A 359 13.97 -14.91 35.40
C SER A 359 12.82 -15.11 36.38
N ASN A 360 13.03 -14.76 37.66
CA ASN A 360 11.95 -14.70 38.64
C ASN A 360 11.17 -13.40 38.50
N TYR A 361 10.04 -13.27 39.20
CA TYR A 361 9.16 -12.11 39.12
C TYR A 361 9.87 -10.80 39.43
N GLU A 362 10.72 -10.76 40.49
CA GLU A 362 11.40 -9.52 40.88
C GLU A 362 12.44 -9.08 39.85
N HIS A 363 13.23 -10.02 39.31
CA HIS A 363 14.19 -9.72 38.25
C HIS A 363 13.48 -9.27 36.95
N SER A 364 12.35 -9.89 36.62
CA SER A 364 11.54 -9.50 35.48
C SER A 364 10.98 -8.07 35.64
N LYS A 365 10.50 -7.73 36.82
CA LYS A 365 10.04 -6.38 37.17
C LYS A 365 11.17 -5.34 37.02
N MET A 366 12.34 -5.63 37.62
CA MET A 366 13.51 -4.74 37.51
C MET A 366 13.93 -4.53 36.04
N ALA A 367 13.93 -5.58 35.23
CA ALA A 367 14.27 -5.50 33.80
C ALA A 367 13.33 -4.59 33.03
N VAL A 368 12.01 -4.73 33.25
CA VAL A 368 10.98 -3.92 32.56
C VAL A 368 11.02 -2.45 33.04
N GLU A 369 11.16 -2.22 34.34
CA GLU A 369 11.30 -0.87 34.91
C GLU A 369 12.54 -0.15 34.38
N ARG A 370 13.66 -0.87 34.23
CA ARG A 370 14.88 -0.33 33.60
C ARG A 370 14.64 0.08 32.17
N ILE A 371 13.89 -0.72 31.39
CA ILE A 371 13.53 -0.40 30.00
C ILE A 371 12.68 0.86 29.94
N ILE A 372 11.63 0.97 30.78
CA ILE A 372 10.74 2.13 30.83
C ILE A 372 11.53 3.39 31.23
N ASN A 373 12.41 3.31 32.22
CA ASN A 373 13.24 4.43 32.65
C ASN A 373 14.23 4.86 31.57
N LYS A 374 14.84 3.89 30.86
CA LYS A 374 15.72 4.15 29.74
C LYS A 374 14.96 4.81 28.57
N TYR A 375 13.74 4.36 28.29
CA TYR A 375 12.88 5.00 27.28
C TYR A 375 12.60 6.44 27.64
N LYS A 376 12.16 6.72 28.87
CA LYS A 376 11.89 8.09 29.36
C LYS A 376 13.12 8.99 29.29
N SER A 377 14.30 8.47 29.60
CA SER A 377 15.56 9.24 29.56
C SER A 377 16.03 9.51 28.13
N GLN A 378 15.87 8.57 27.20
CA GLN A 378 16.28 8.75 25.80
C GLN A 378 15.28 9.56 24.98
N PHE A 379 14.00 9.50 25.34
CA PHE A 379 12.92 10.17 24.63
C PHE A 379 12.05 11.01 25.57
N PRO A 380 12.59 12.05 26.24
CA PRO A 380 11.84 12.82 27.25
C PRO A 380 10.63 13.57 26.71
N ALA A 381 10.66 13.95 25.42
CA ALA A 381 9.56 14.59 24.71
C ALA A 381 8.61 13.60 24.01
N SER A 382 8.75 12.30 24.27
CA SER A 382 7.90 11.30 23.62
C SER A 382 6.43 11.49 23.99
N PRO A 383 5.52 11.40 22.99
CA PRO A 383 4.09 11.48 23.21
C PRO A 383 3.45 10.17 23.67
N ILE A 384 4.25 9.11 23.88
CA ILE A 384 3.75 7.81 24.37
C ILE A 384 4.19 7.55 25.82
N GLU A 385 3.36 6.81 26.53
CA GLU A 385 3.60 6.32 27.87
C GLU A 385 3.57 4.80 27.87
N LEU A 386 4.46 4.18 28.63
CA LEU A 386 4.62 2.73 28.72
C LEU A 386 4.09 2.22 30.05
N HIS A 387 3.16 1.27 30.01
CA HIS A 387 2.59 0.58 31.14
C HIS A 387 2.84 -0.92 31.00
N TYR A 388 3.07 -1.62 32.09
CA TYR A 388 3.35 -3.05 32.02
C TYR A 388 2.54 -3.86 33.02
N SER A 389 2.36 -5.13 32.70
CA SER A 389 1.90 -6.17 33.62
C SER A 389 2.69 -7.44 33.39
N ILE A 390 3.04 -8.16 34.47
CA ILE A 390 3.82 -9.40 34.42
C ILE A 390 2.94 -10.53 34.92
N SER A 391 2.94 -11.66 34.19
CA SER A 391 2.29 -12.89 34.64
C SER A 391 3.04 -13.44 35.86
N LYS A 392 2.30 -13.81 36.88
CA LYS A 392 2.84 -14.61 37.97
C LYS A 392 2.87 -16.09 37.60
#